data_11792e5d474dfd76078809dfe4029832
#
_entry.id   11792e5d474dfd76078809dfe4029832
#
_cell.length_a   1.000
_cell.length_b   1.000
_cell.length_c   1.000
_cell.angle_alpha   90.00
_cell.angle_beta   90.00
_cell.angle_gamma   90.00
#
_symmetry.space_group_name_H-M   'P 1'
#
loop_
_entity.id
_entity.type
_entity.pdbx_description
1 polymer ?
#
loop_
_entity_poly.entity_id
_entity_poly.type
_entity_poly.pdbx_seq_one_letter_code
_entity_poly.pdbx_strand_id
1 'polypeptide(L)'
;MKKLVLMAVFALSVLVASAQPRLFVKPNEPLGEGKGIHPGRVAWVHSPGVATWDGETSLWVEGRWNDQQKADAMVRQAVMTVAGAKSPKAAWKALFKNFNKTHGKGNKGYKKGETIAIKLNMNNAITHRDTIELNSSPYVTLALVRSLINDGGVRQQDVIVCEPSRAITDSIYDKIHREFPDVVFIDNLGGNGRVKCEYYPEQIKYSVDNGKMARGLAKCIVDADYLINSALLKTHNGPGVTLTAKNWYGATDINLMWRKNAHNGISPDKRKGKPGYKTMVDWIGHKDMGQKCLLFLIDGTYGSRHVNGAPAPKWQKAPFNNEWCCSIIASQDPLACDVVGMDLLIHEWPEFGSFNYCDEYLREAATIPAPATGVTYDPERDGKPLTAPLGLMEHADADRNYTKLELIYVKQ
;
A
#
# COMPACT_ATOMS: atom_id res chain seq x y z
N MET A 1 -4.19 70.86 -38.47
CA MET A 1 -4.34 70.28 -37.11
C MET A 1 -4.46 68.77 -37.23
N LYS A 2 -3.36 68.05 -37.01
CA LYS A 2 -3.30 66.63 -37.09
C LYS A 2 -3.44 66.08 -35.64
N LYS A 3 -4.50 65.30 -35.36
CA LYS A 3 -4.70 64.62 -34.07
C LYS A 3 -3.86 63.37 -34.10
N LEU A 4 -2.91 63.29 -33.19
CA LEU A 4 -2.16 62.07 -32.89
C LEU A 4 -3.03 61.17 -31.96
N VAL A 5 -3.40 59.99 -32.43
CA VAL A 5 -4.05 58.97 -31.58
C VAL A 5 -2.96 58.07 -31.04
N LEU A 6 -2.74 58.13 -29.74
CA LEU A 6 -1.80 57.25 -29.02
C LEU A 6 -2.53 55.97 -28.67
N MET A 7 -2.23 54.88 -29.37
CA MET A 7 -2.69 53.52 -28.98
C MET A 7 -1.76 53.00 -27.89
N ALA A 8 -2.27 52.92 -26.68
CA ALA A 8 -1.62 52.20 -25.59
C ALA A 8 -1.92 50.72 -25.73
N VAL A 9 -0.91 49.93 -26.10
CA VAL A 9 -0.99 48.48 -26.09
C VAL A 9 -0.72 48.02 -24.64
N PHE A 10 -1.75 47.61 -23.94
CA PHE A 10 -1.62 46.87 -22.67
C PHE A 10 -1.20 45.44 -22.98
N ALA A 11 0.07 45.15 -22.81
CA ALA A 11 0.57 43.78 -22.77
C ALA A 11 0.09 43.13 -21.45
N LEU A 12 -0.95 42.34 -21.54
CA LEU A 12 -1.41 41.48 -20.42
C LEU A 12 -0.43 40.33 -20.31
N SER A 13 0.61 40.48 -19.50
CA SER A 13 1.47 39.37 -19.09
C SER A 13 0.63 38.47 -18.18
N VAL A 14 0.08 37.42 -18.75
CA VAL A 14 -0.48 36.30 -17.97
C VAL A 14 0.71 35.63 -17.27
N LEU A 15 0.97 36.02 -16.03
CA LEU A 15 1.77 35.21 -15.10
C LEU A 15 1.02 33.88 -14.91
N VAL A 16 1.40 32.89 -15.70
CA VAL A 16 1.13 31.50 -15.35
C VAL A 16 1.98 31.26 -14.12
N ALA A 17 1.42 31.54 -12.96
CA ALA A 17 1.94 31.01 -11.71
C ALA A 17 1.87 29.48 -11.85
N SER A 18 3.00 28.85 -12.16
CA SER A 18 3.16 27.41 -11.98
C SER A 18 2.87 27.18 -10.50
N ALA A 19 1.67 26.72 -10.18
CA ALA A 19 1.33 26.32 -8.83
C ALA A 19 2.40 25.27 -8.44
N GLN A 20 3.26 25.65 -7.50
CA GLN A 20 4.18 24.68 -6.92
C GLN A 20 3.38 23.49 -6.42
N PRO A 21 3.90 22.26 -6.58
CA PRO A 21 3.22 21.07 -6.07
C PRO A 21 2.80 21.33 -4.63
N ARG A 22 1.54 21.13 -4.32
CA ARG A 22 0.98 21.27 -2.96
C ARG A 22 1.48 20.17 -2.01
N LEU A 23 2.44 19.40 -2.48
CA LEU A 23 3.07 18.33 -1.74
C LEU A 23 3.75 18.88 -0.49
N PHE A 24 3.34 18.41 0.66
CA PHE A 24 4.06 18.65 1.93
C PHE A 24 4.34 20.14 2.21
N VAL A 25 3.30 20.95 2.16
CA VAL A 25 3.37 22.42 2.42
C VAL A 25 4.09 22.74 3.72
N LYS A 26 4.00 21.83 4.68
CA LYS A 26 4.73 21.88 5.95
C LYS A 26 5.30 20.48 6.25
N PRO A 27 6.54 20.21 5.83
CA PRO A 27 7.20 18.93 6.12
C PRO A 27 7.13 18.62 7.62
N ASN A 28 6.91 17.34 7.94
CA ASN A 28 6.84 16.84 9.31
C ASN A 28 5.71 17.42 10.19
N GLU A 29 4.73 18.10 9.61
CA GLU A 29 3.54 18.53 10.36
C GLU A 29 2.53 17.38 10.47
N PRO A 30 2.36 16.76 11.65
CA PRO A 30 1.45 15.62 11.81
C PRO A 30 0.01 16.07 11.96
N LEU A 31 -0.90 15.20 11.46
CA LEU A 31 -2.33 15.26 11.78
C LEU A 31 -2.71 13.96 12.48
N GLY A 32 -3.48 14.05 13.56
CA GLY A 32 -3.99 12.89 14.29
C GLY A 32 -2.98 12.21 15.21
N GLU A 33 -3.24 10.95 15.51
CA GLU A 33 -2.47 10.14 16.46
C GLU A 33 -1.91 8.89 15.77
N GLY A 34 -0.69 8.51 16.12
CA GLY A 34 -0.06 7.29 15.63
C GLY A 34 -0.75 6.03 16.14
N LYS A 35 -0.79 4.98 15.33
CA LYS A 35 -1.42 3.70 15.66
C LYS A 35 -0.41 2.56 15.75
N GLY A 36 -0.80 1.49 16.42
CA GLY A 36 0.00 0.29 16.61
C GLY A 36 0.57 0.12 18.01
N ILE A 37 1.30 -0.97 18.22
CA ILE A 37 2.03 -1.27 19.49
C ILE A 37 2.98 -0.13 19.84
N HIS A 38 3.66 0.40 18.82
CA HIS A 38 4.47 1.60 18.87
C HIS A 38 3.82 2.62 17.94
N PRO A 39 3.09 3.61 18.47
CA PRO A 39 2.29 4.53 17.67
C PRO A 39 3.09 5.22 16.56
N GLY A 40 2.63 5.07 15.30
CA GLY A 40 3.25 5.69 14.14
C GLY A 40 4.59 5.08 13.72
N ARG A 41 4.98 3.91 14.26
CA ARG A 41 6.24 3.25 13.87
C ARG A 41 6.16 2.66 12.48
N VAL A 42 7.18 2.96 11.67
CA VAL A 42 7.41 2.40 10.34
C VAL A 42 8.78 1.74 10.29
N ALA A 43 8.83 0.50 9.87
CA ALA A 43 10.07 -0.19 9.54
C ALA A 43 10.40 0.03 8.06
N TRP A 44 11.58 0.53 7.75
CA TRP A 44 12.15 0.52 6.41
C TRP A 44 13.38 -0.38 6.41
N VAL A 45 13.25 -1.56 5.81
CA VAL A 45 14.34 -2.53 5.69
C VAL A 45 14.89 -2.49 4.27
N HIS A 46 16.16 -2.13 4.13
CA HIS A 46 16.87 -2.02 2.87
C HIS A 46 17.97 -3.08 2.80
N SER A 47 17.90 -3.97 1.82
CA SER A 47 18.84 -5.07 1.62
C SER A 47 19.37 -5.08 0.18
N PRO A 48 20.47 -4.36 -0.10
CA PRO A 48 21.07 -4.33 -1.43
C PRO A 48 21.34 -5.72 -1.97
N GLY A 49 21.00 -5.94 -3.24
CA GLY A 49 21.17 -7.22 -3.93
C GLY A 49 20.09 -8.27 -3.61
N VAL A 50 18.98 -7.92 -2.95
CA VAL A 50 17.79 -8.80 -2.89
C VAL A 50 17.12 -8.92 -4.25
N ALA A 51 17.25 -7.90 -5.08
CA ALA A 51 16.77 -7.81 -6.44
C ALA A 51 17.92 -7.30 -7.34
N THR A 52 18.24 -8.04 -8.42
CA THR A 52 19.41 -7.78 -9.26
C THR A 52 19.13 -7.87 -10.76
N TRP A 53 17.85 -7.86 -11.16
CA TRP A 53 17.48 -7.96 -12.58
C TRP A 53 18.19 -6.90 -13.42
N ASP A 54 18.69 -7.33 -14.59
CA ASP A 54 19.44 -6.45 -15.49
C ASP A 54 18.58 -5.42 -16.24
N GLY A 55 17.25 -5.63 -16.24
CA GLY A 55 16.28 -4.76 -16.91
C GLY A 55 15.94 -5.20 -18.34
N GLU A 56 16.59 -6.21 -18.88
CA GLU A 56 16.53 -6.56 -20.31
C GLU A 56 16.27 -8.04 -20.54
N THR A 57 17.07 -8.91 -19.96
CA THR A 57 17.04 -10.34 -20.24
C THR A 57 16.03 -11.05 -19.36
N SER A 58 15.17 -11.85 -19.97
CA SER A 58 14.19 -12.71 -19.28
C SER A 58 13.22 -11.97 -18.32
N LEU A 59 12.59 -12.70 -17.41
CA LEU A 59 11.63 -12.13 -16.47
C LEU A 59 12.31 -11.78 -15.14
N TRP A 60 11.98 -10.64 -14.58
CA TRP A 60 12.48 -10.18 -13.28
C TRP A 60 12.14 -11.14 -12.12
N VAL A 61 11.12 -11.99 -12.26
CA VAL A 61 10.71 -13.00 -11.27
C VAL A 61 11.61 -14.24 -11.22
N GLU A 62 12.55 -14.39 -12.14
CA GLU A 62 13.43 -15.57 -12.17
C GLU A 62 14.38 -15.65 -10.99
N GLY A 63 14.72 -16.89 -10.58
CA GLY A 63 15.54 -17.15 -9.39
C GLY A 63 16.92 -16.53 -9.42
N ARG A 64 17.52 -16.40 -10.62
CA ARG A 64 18.85 -15.79 -10.77
C ARG A 64 18.90 -14.30 -10.43
N TRP A 65 17.75 -13.63 -10.41
CA TRP A 65 17.63 -12.21 -10.17
C TRP A 65 17.20 -11.85 -8.74
N ASN A 66 16.89 -12.84 -7.93
CA ASN A 66 16.26 -12.61 -6.63
C ASN A 66 16.85 -13.51 -5.55
N ASP A 67 17.20 -12.93 -4.43
CA ASP A 67 17.74 -13.64 -3.27
C ASP A 67 16.62 -13.92 -2.23
N GLN A 68 16.19 -15.18 -2.15
CA GLN A 68 15.14 -15.59 -1.22
C GLN A 68 15.58 -15.46 0.25
N GLN A 69 16.85 -15.72 0.57
CA GLN A 69 17.32 -15.64 1.96
C GLN A 69 17.30 -14.19 2.46
N LYS A 70 17.69 -13.25 1.59
CA LYS A 70 17.58 -11.82 1.89
C LYS A 70 16.11 -11.40 2.03
N ALA A 71 15.22 -11.85 1.15
CA ALA A 71 13.78 -11.55 1.26
C ALA A 71 13.19 -12.07 2.57
N ASP A 72 13.54 -13.29 2.98
CA ASP A 72 13.13 -13.88 4.28
C ASP A 72 13.64 -13.04 5.45
N ALA A 73 14.93 -12.63 5.42
CA ALA A 73 15.53 -11.80 6.44
C ALA A 73 14.85 -10.42 6.54
N MET A 74 14.57 -9.79 5.39
CA MET A 74 13.90 -8.49 5.33
C MET A 74 12.50 -8.53 5.94
N VAL A 75 11.68 -9.52 5.60
CA VAL A 75 10.33 -9.66 6.14
C VAL A 75 10.37 -9.89 7.64
N ARG A 76 11.22 -10.81 8.13
CA ARG A 76 11.40 -11.06 9.57
C ARG A 76 11.84 -9.79 10.31
N GLN A 77 12.80 -9.06 9.75
CA GLN A 77 13.28 -7.81 10.33
C GLN A 77 12.17 -6.74 10.38
N ALA A 78 11.40 -6.59 9.30
CA ALA A 78 10.30 -5.64 9.25
C ALA A 78 9.25 -5.94 10.33
N VAL A 79 8.83 -7.19 10.46
CA VAL A 79 7.86 -7.63 11.48
C VAL A 79 8.41 -7.41 12.90
N MET A 80 9.68 -7.76 13.15
CA MET A 80 10.33 -7.52 14.44
C MET A 80 10.40 -6.04 14.79
N THR A 81 10.76 -5.21 13.83
CA THR A 81 10.90 -3.75 14.02
C THR A 81 9.53 -3.12 14.32
N VAL A 82 8.50 -3.45 13.55
CA VAL A 82 7.13 -2.94 13.78
C VAL A 82 6.64 -3.31 15.17
N ALA A 83 6.87 -4.54 15.60
CA ALA A 83 6.43 -5.02 16.91
C ALA A 83 7.35 -4.63 18.08
N GLY A 84 8.55 -4.09 17.82
CA GLY A 84 9.57 -3.84 18.85
C GLY A 84 10.08 -5.12 19.52
N ALA A 85 10.11 -6.24 18.80
CA ALA A 85 10.39 -7.56 19.35
C ALA A 85 11.78 -8.08 18.96
N LYS A 86 12.36 -8.92 19.82
CA LYS A 86 13.70 -9.48 19.61
C LYS A 86 13.74 -10.77 18.78
N SER A 87 12.59 -11.30 18.43
CA SER A 87 12.48 -12.47 17.55
C SER A 87 11.20 -12.44 16.73
N PRO A 88 11.17 -13.05 15.51
CA PRO A 88 9.98 -13.07 14.67
C PRO A 88 8.77 -13.71 15.37
N LYS A 89 8.98 -14.77 16.15
CA LYS A 89 7.93 -15.42 16.94
C LYS A 89 7.31 -14.48 17.98
N ALA A 90 8.14 -13.72 18.70
CA ALA A 90 7.66 -12.75 19.67
C ALA A 90 6.91 -11.59 18.97
N ALA A 91 7.38 -11.19 17.79
CA ALA A 91 6.77 -10.15 17.00
C ALA A 91 5.36 -10.53 16.54
N TRP A 92 5.16 -11.66 15.90
CA TRP A 92 3.84 -12.12 15.50
C TRP A 92 2.90 -12.27 16.69
N LYS A 93 3.39 -12.83 17.80
CA LYS A 93 2.60 -12.91 19.03
C LYS A 93 2.14 -11.54 19.52
N ALA A 94 3.00 -10.55 19.48
CA ALA A 94 2.66 -9.18 19.88
C ALA A 94 1.65 -8.53 18.94
N LEU A 95 1.84 -8.66 17.62
CA LEU A 95 0.94 -8.13 16.61
C LEU A 95 -0.48 -8.70 16.74
N PHE A 96 -0.62 -10.03 16.83
CA PHE A 96 -1.92 -10.67 17.03
C PHE A 96 -2.59 -10.25 18.34
N LYS A 97 -1.82 -10.16 19.43
CA LYS A 97 -2.36 -9.71 20.72
C LYS A 97 -2.85 -8.27 20.70
N ASN A 98 -2.07 -7.38 20.08
CA ASN A 98 -2.46 -5.98 19.94
C ASN A 98 -3.74 -5.86 19.10
N PHE A 99 -3.76 -6.51 17.94
CA PHE A 99 -4.94 -6.52 17.08
C PHE A 99 -6.19 -7.02 17.83
N ASN A 100 -6.10 -8.20 18.47
CA ASN A 100 -7.23 -8.77 19.20
C ASN A 100 -7.70 -7.88 20.36
N LYS A 101 -6.76 -7.25 21.07
CA LYS A 101 -7.07 -6.31 22.14
C LYS A 101 -7.85 -5.09 21.63
N THR A 102 -7.36 -4.46 20.54
CA THR A 102 -7.98 -3.26 19.97
C THR A 102 -9.31 -3.55 19.28
N HIS A 103 -9.53 -4.80 18.84
CA HIS A 103 -10.78 -5.25 18.19
C HIS A 103 -11.76 -5.95 19.14
N GLY A 104 -11.59 -5.79 20.46
CA GLY A 104 -12.52 -6.35 21.44
C GLY A 104 -12.48 -7.88 21.62
N LYS A 105 -11.50 -8.56 20.99
CA LYS A 105 -11.32 -10.01 21.11
C LYS A 105 -10.49 -10.41 22.36
N GLY A 106 -10.03 -9.44 23.15
CA GLY A 106 -9.20 -9.63 24.35
C GLY A 106 -7.70 -9.80 24.04
N ASN A 107 -6.87 -9.92 25.09
CA ASN A 107 -5.40 -10.03 24.95
C ASN A 107 -4.98 -11.45 24.55
N LYS A 108 -5.40 -11.91 23.37
CA LYS A 108 -5.16 -13.26 22.85
C LYS A 108 -4.33 -13.19 21.56
N GLY A 109 -3.45 -14.15 21.35
CA GLY A 109 -2.78 -14.35 20.06
C GLY A 109 -3.70 -15.01 19.04
N TYR A 110 -3.14 -15.33 17.87
CA TYR A 110 -3.80 -16.17 16.87
C TYR A 110 -4.27 -17.49 17.47
N LYS A 111 -5.46 -17.95 17.08
CA LYS A 111 -6.04 -19.24 17.43
C LYS A 111 -6.19 -20.09 16.16
N LYS A 112 -5.84 -21.36 16.23
CA LYS A 112 -6.03 -22.32 15.12
C LYS A 112 -7.47 -22.28 14.60
N GLY A 113 -7.62 -22.10 13.29
CA GLY A 113 -8.89 -21.94 12.60
C GLY A 113 -9.29 -20.48 12.33
N GLU A 114 -8.61 -19.51 12.92
CA GLU A 114 -8.73 -18.11 12.50
C GLU A 114 -7.94 -17.90 11.21
N THR A 115 -8.53 -17.25 10.22
CA THR A 115 -7.93 -17.09 8.90
C THR A 115 -7.21 -15.76 8.73
N ILE A 116 -6.09 -15.79 8.02
CA ILE A 116 -5.29 -14.63 7.67
C ILE A 116 -5.29 -14.48 6.14
N ALA A 117 -5.89 -13.40 5.61
CA ALA A 117 -5.82 -13.12 4.18
C ALA A 117 -4.74 -12.09 3.86
N ILE A 118 -3.81 -12.47 2.97
CA ILE A 118 -2.75 -11.62 2.44
C ILE A 118 -3.22 -11.07 1.10
N LYS A 119 -3.59 -9.77 1.05
CA LYS A 119 -3.99 -9.08 -0.17
C LYS A 119 -2.75 -8.62 -0.94
N LEU A 120 -2.51 -9.22 -2.09
CA LEU A 120 -1.41 -8.88 -3.00
C LEU A 120 -1.75 -7.67 -3.90
N ASN A 121 -0.77 -7.19 -4.66
CA ASN A 121 -0.95 -6.24 -5.76
C ASN A 121 -0.56 -6.89 -7.09
N MET A 122 -1.54 -7.40 -7.81
CA MET A 122 -1.35 -8.06 -9.10
C MET A 122 -1.98 -7.24 -10.24
N ASN A 123 -1.88 -5.91 -10.18
CA ASN A 123 -2.58 -5.00 -11.10
C ASN A 123 -2.42 -5.36 -12.58
N ASN A 124 -1.28 -5.91 -12.96
CA ASN A 124 -0.92 -6.21 -14.35
C ASN A 124 -1.13 -7.69 -14.74
N ALA A 125 -1.45 -8.57 -13.78
CA ALA A 125 -1.63 -10.00 -14.05
C ALA A 125 -3.06 -10.30 -14.53
N ILE A 126 -3.25 -10.39 -15.84
CA ILE A 126 -4.55 -10.73 -16.45
C ILE A 126 -4.69 -12.24 -16.74
N THR A 127 -3.63 -13.00 -16.59
CA THR A 127 -3.56 -14.46 -16.68
C THR A 127 -2.67 -15.01 -15.57
N HIS A 128 -2.64 -16.33 -15.38
CA HIS A 128 -1.75 -16.97 -14.41
C HIS A 128 -0.26 -16.97 -14.88
N ARG A 129 0.01 -16.71 -16.14
CA ARG A 129 1.38 -16.66 -16.66
C ARG A 129 2.11 -15.44 -16.15
N ASP A 130 3.37 -15.64 -15.79
CA ASP A 130 4.27 -14.53 -15.50
C ASP A 130 4.56 -13.72 -16.77
N THR A 131 4.67 -12.42 -16.59
CA THR A 131 5.03 -11.47 -17.63
C THR A 131 6.13 -10.56 -17.11
N ILE A 132 6.66 -9.70 -17.97
CA ILE A 132 7.66 -8.70 -17.57
C ILE A 132 7.09 -7.63 -16.65
N GLU A 133 5.76 -7.51 -16.57
CA GLU A 133 5.11 -6.46 -15.79
C GLU A 133 5.26 -6.65 -14.28
N LEU A 134 5.48 -5.54 -13.58
CA LEU A 134 5.66 -5.54 -12.14
C LEU A 134 4.36 -5.88 -11.41
N ASN A 135 4.40 -6.94 -10.63
CA ASN A 135 3.38 -7.39 -9.69
C ASN A 135 4.06 -7.70 -8.34
N SER A 136 3.30 -8.15 -7.33
CA SER A 136 3.87 -8.62 -6.06
C SER A 136 4.97 -9.65 -6.29
N SER A 137 6.08 -9.50 -5.58
CA SER A 137 7.23 -10.40 -5.70
C SER A 137 6.90 -11.79 -5.16
N PRO A 138 7.19 -12.87 -5.93
CA PRO A 138 7.09 -14.24 -5.43
C PRO A 138 7.97 -14.49 -4.20
N TYR A 139 9.07 -13.76 -4.09
CA TYR A 139 10.07 -13.92 -3.01
C TYR A 139 9.60 -13.26 -1.72
N VAL A 140 9.10 -12.04 -1.79
CA VAL A 140 8.51 -11.33 -0.63
C VAL A 140 7.24 -12.03 -0.17
N THR A 141 6.40 -12.49 -1.11
CA THR A 141 5.16 -13.21 -0.77
C THR A 141 5.47 -14.52 -0.05
N LEU A 142 6.42 -15.32 -0.55
CA LEU A 142 6.86 -16.54 0.13
C LEU A 142 7.49 -16.23 1.50
N ALA A 143 8.32 -15.20 1.60
CA ALA A 143 8.93 -14.79 2.86
C ALA A 143 7.88 -14.44 3.92
N LEU A 144 6.81 -13.75 3.52
CA LEU A 144 5.69 -13.41 4.41
C LEU A 144 4.92 -14.67 4.86
N VAL A 145 4.60 -15.58 3.93
CA VAL A 145 3.95 -16.86 4.25
C VAL A 145 4.82 -17.72 5.17
N ARG A 146 6.13 -17.82 4.89
CA ARG A 146 7.10 -18.52 5.76
C ARG A 146 7.12 -17.95 7.17
N SER A 147 7.17 -16.62 7.28
CA SER A 147 7.22 -15.97 8.58
C SER A 147 5.91 -16.18 9.38
N LEU A 148 4.75 -16.11 8.73
CA LEU A 148 3.46 -16.41 9.37
C LEU A 148 3.40 -17.85 9.89
N ILE A 149 3.80 -18.82 9.07
CA ILE A 149 3.66 -20.24 9.39
C ILE A 149 4.76 -20.68 10.37
N ASN A 150 6.03 -20.44 10.02
CA ASN A 150 7.16 -20.97 10.77
C ASN A 150 7.46 -20.17 12.05
N ASP A 151 7.30 -18.85 12.00
CA ASP A 151 7.59 -17.97 13.14
C ASP A 151 6.30 -17.64 13.92
N GLY A 152 5.20 -17.36 13.22
CA GLY A 152 3.90 -17.00 13.81
C GLY A 152 3.10 -18.20 14.34
N GLY A 153 3.42 -19.42 13.88
CA GLY A 153 2.72 -20.64 14.24
C GLY A 153 1.31 -20.74 13.64
N VAL A 154 1.07 -20.01 12.55
CA VAL A 154 -0.19 -20.07 11.79
C VAL A 154 -0.22 -21.38 10.99
N ARG A 155 -1.37 -22.07 10.96
CA ARG A 155 -1.49 -23.28 10.14
C ARG A 155 -1.56 -22.90 8.67
N GLN A 156 -1.02 -23.74 7.79
CA GLN A 156 -1.03 -23.49 6.34
C GLN A 156 -2.43 -23.22 5.81
N GLN A 157 -3.40 -24.08 6.17
CA GLN A 157 -4.80 -23.96 5.74
C GLN A 157 -5.53 -22.73 6.29
N ASP A 158 -4.95 -22.02 7.24
CA ASP A 158 -5.50 -20.77 7.77
C ASP A 158 -4.91 -19.53 7.05
N VAL A 159 -3.94 -19.73 6.14
CA VAL A 159 -3.35 -18.67 5.32
C VAL A 159 -4.02 -18.62 3.95
N ILE A 160 -4.53 -17.45 3.58
CA ILE A 160 -5.13 -17.17 2.27
C ILE A 160 -4.28 -16.13 1.56
N VAL A 161 -3.71 -16.48 0.42
CA VAL A 161 -3.06 -15.53 -0.49
C VAL A 161 -4.09 -15.11 -1.52
N CYS A 162 -4.42 -13.82 -1.62
CA CYS A 162 -5.52 -13.38 -2.46
C CYS A 162 -5.23 -12.13 -3.29
N GLU A 163 -5.80 -12.13 -4.51
CA GLU A 163 -5.95 -10.96 -5.37
C GLU A 163 -7.32 -11.05 -6.10
N PRO A 164 -8.38 -10.54 -5.49
CA PRO A 164 -9.73 -10.70 -6.02
C PRO A 164 -9.96 -10.13 -7.42
N SER A 165 -9.17 -9.15 -7.84
CA SER A 165 -9.39 -8.42 -9.10
C SER A 165 -8.54 -8.86 -10.28
N ARG A 166 -7.53 -9.70 -10.04
CA ARG A 166 -6.54 -10.13 -11.03
C ARG A 166 -6.14 -11.58 -10.79
N ALA A 167 -5.30 -12.13 -11.67
CA ALA A 167 -4.73 -13.45 -11.48
C ALA A 167 -3.56 -13.42 -10.48
N ILE A 168 -3.36 -14.51 -9.76
CA ILE A 168 -2.11 -14.83 -9.04
C ILE A 168 -1.25 -15.65 -9.98
N THR A 169 -0.06 -15.12 -10.34
CA THR A 169 0.83 -15.76 -11.31
C THR A 169 1.42 -17.09 -10.83
N ASP A 170 1.87 -17.90 -11.80
CA ASP A 170 2.40 -19.23 -11.52
C ASP A 170 3.65 -19.18 -10.65
N SER A 171 4.51 -18.18 -10.82
CA SER A 171 5.71 -18.01 -9.98
C SER A 171 5.37 -17.82 -8.48
N ILE A 172 4.30 -17.13 -8.15
CA ILE A 172 3.83 -16.98 -6.75
C ILE A 172 3.22 -18.30 -6.27
N TYR A 173 2.31 -18.88 -7.05
CA TYR A 173 1.61 -20.10 -6.67
C TYR A 173 2.59 -21.26 -6.47
N ASP A 174 3.38 -21.60 -7.50
CA ASP A 174 4.27 -22.76 -7.48
C ASP A 174 5.33 -22.65 -6.37
N LYS A 175 5.85 -21.44 -6.15
CA LYS A 175 6.88 -21.20 -5.13
C LYS A 175 6.34 -21.47 -3.72
N ILE A 176 5.12 -21.02 -3.44
CA ILE A 176 4.48 -21.20 -2.12
C ILE A 176 3.90 -22.59 -1.98
N HIS A 177 3.16 -23.09 -2.96
CA HIS A 177 2.50 -24.39 -2.92
C HIS A 177 3.48 -25.56 -2.78
N ARG A 178 4.67 -25.43 -3.36
CA ARG A 178 5.75 -26.44 -3.21
C ARG A 178 6.17 -26.65 -1.76
N GLU A 179 6.17 -25.58 -0.97
CA GLU A 179 6.61 -25.63 0.45
C GLU A 179 5.42 -25.77 1.42
N PHE A 180 4.30 -25.13 1.05
CA PHE A 180 3.09 -25.07 1.87
C PHE A 180 1.85 -25.43 1.04
N PRO A 181 1.62 -26.72 0.78
CA PRO A 181 0.57 -27.18 -0.14
C PRO A 181 -0.86 -26.88 0.33
N ASP A 182 -1.07 -26.64 1.63
CA ASP A 182 -2.39 -26.38 2.19
C ASP A 182 -2.74 -24.87 2.23
N VAL A 183 -1.83 -23.98 1.80
CA VAL A 183 -2.14 -22.54 1.65
C VAL A 183 -3.20 -22.34 0.57
N VAL A 184 -4.23 -21.56 0.90
CA VAL A 184 -5.33 -21.29 -0.01
C VAL A 184 -5.01 -20.09 -0.92
N PHE A 185 -5.25 -20.25 -2.23
CA PHE A 185 -5.09 -19.16 -3.19
C PHE A 185 -6.44 -18.77 -3.76
N ILE A 186 -6.76 -17.46 -3.71
CA ILE A 186 -8.04 -16.92 -4.22
C ILE A 186 -7.74 -15.77 -5.17
N ASP A 187 -8.19 -15.89 -6.41
CA ASP A 187 -8.00 -14.87 -7.42
C ASP A 187 -9.24 -14.63 -8.29
N ASN A 188 -9.15 -13.71 -9.25
CA ASN A 188 -10.28 -13.39 -10.13
C ASN A 188 -10.62 -14.50 -11.12
N LEU A 189 -9.67 -15.32 -11.53
CA LEU A 189 -9.85 -16.32 -12.58
C LEU A 189 -10.31 -17.67 -12.03
N GLY A 190 -9.69 -18.13 -10.94
CA GLY A 190 -9.81 -19.49 -10.45
C GLY A 190 -9.15 -20.50 -11.38
N GLY A 191 -9.15 -21.76 -11.01
CA GLY A 191 -8.48 -22.84 -11.73
C GLY A 191 -6.98 -22.92 -11.46
N ASN A 192 -6.32 -23.98 -11.93
CA ASN A 192 -4.89 -24.21 -11.73
C ASN A 192 -4.46 -24.09 -10.24
N GLY A 193 -5.25 -24.65 -9.34
CA GLY A 193 -5.00 -24.60 -7.88
C GLY A 193 -5.49 -23.31 -7.18
N ARG A 194 -6.03 -22.35 -7.89
CA ARG A 194 -6.63 -21.13 -7.31
C ARG A 194 -8.15 -21.27 -7.27
N VAL A 195 -8.76 -20.72 -6.23
CA VAL A 195 -10.21 -20.59 -6.10
C VAL A 195 -10.63 -19.26 -6.71
N LYS A 196 -11.72 -19.27 -7.51
CA LYS A 196 -12.29 -18.04 -8.06
C LYS A 196 -12.90 -17.21 -6.94
N CYS A 197 -12.57 -15.92 -6.89
CA CYS A 197 -13.09 -15.01 -5.88
C CYS A 197 -14.60 -14.79 -6.06
N GLU A 198 -15.30 -14.83 -4.94
CA GLU A 198 -16.70 -14.44 -4.81
C GLU A 198 -16.82 -13.14 -4.01
N TYR A 199 -17.97 -12.46 -4.15
CA TYR A 199 -18.20 -11.16 -3.51
C TYR A 199 -19.50 -11.16 -2.73
N TYR A 200 -19.49 -10.50 -1.56
CA TYR A 200 -20.72 -10.05 -0.91
C TYR A 200 -21.16 -8.74 -1.55
N PRO A 201 -22.42 -8.59 -1.96
CA PRO A 201 -22.89 -7.37 -2.59
C PRO A 201 -23.01 -6.22 -1.59
N GLU A 202 -22.92 -5.00 -2.08
CA GLU A 202 -23.27 -3.77 -1.36
C GLU A 202 -22.61 -3.55 0.03
N GLN A 203 -21.37 -4.00 0.18
CA GLN A 203 -20.65 -3.94 1.45
C GLN A 203 -20.00 -2.58 1.72
N ILE A 204 -19.62 -1.84 0.69
CA ILE A 204 -18.96 -0.55 0.83
C ILE A 204 -19.71 0.56 0.09
N LYS A 205 -19.87 1.70 0.77
CA LYS A 205 -20.41 2.94 0.20
C LYS A 205 -19.29 3.97 0.07
N TYR A 206 -19.36 4.80 -0.97
CA TYR A 206 -18.29 5.76 -1.24
C TYR A 206 -18.68 7.20 -0.90
N SER A 207 -17.79 7.90 -0.21
CA SER A 207 -17.95 9.31 0.14
C SER A 207 -17.99 10.21 -1.08
N VAL A 208 -17.30 9.83 -2.17
CA VAL A 208 -17.22 10.62 -3.41
C VAL A 208 -18.57 10.92 -4.05
N ASP A 209 -19.57 10.11 -3.81
CA ASP A 209 -20.95 10.30 -4.32
C ASP A 209 -22.00 10.42 -3.21
N ASN A 210 -21.53 10.74 -2.01
CA ASN A 210 -22.35 10.88 -0.82
C ASN A 210 -23.07 9.57 -0.40
N GLY A 211 -22.38 8.44 -0.54
CA GLY A 211 -22.89 7.13 -0.17
C GLY A 211 -23.97 6.55 -1.08
N LYS A 212 -24.22 7.16 -2.24
CA LYS A 212 -25.24 6.70 -3.19
C LYS A 212 -24.85 5.39 -3.87
N MET A 213 -23.57 5.20 -4.12
CA MET A 213 -23.05 3.99 -4.75
C MET A 213 -22.58 3.00 -3.68
N ALA A 214 -23.19 1.82 -3.68
CA ALA A 214 -22.72 0.69 -2.91
C ALA A 214 -22.03 -0.34 -3.82
N ARG A 215 -21.02 -1.04 -3.28
CA ARG A 215 -20.27 -2.07 -4.02
C ARG A 215 -19.98 -3.30 -3.17
N GLY A 216 -19.73 -4.39 -3.87
CA GLY A 216 -19.36 -5.65 -3.26
C GLY A 216 -17.93 -5.66 -2.75
N LEU A 217 -17.69 -6.46 -1.72
CA LEU A 217 -16.36 -6.81 -1.24
C LEU A 217 -16.11 -8.30 -1.40
N ALA A 218 -14.85 -8.65 -1.70
CA ALA A 218 -14.42 -10.03 -1.80
C ALA A 218 -14.68 -10.81 -0.51
N LYS A 219 -15.32 -11.98 -0.61
CA LYS A 219 -15.63 -12.82 0.55
C LYS A 219 -14.37 -13.16 1.34
N CYS A 220 -13.26 -13.50 0.68
CA CYS A 220 -12.00 -13.81 1.34
C CYS A 220 -11.42 -12.65 2.18
N ILE A 221 -11.81 -11.41 1.90
CA ILE A 221 -11.45 -10.22 2.69
C ILE A 221 -12.43 -10.03 3.86
N VAL A 222 -13.73 -10.18 3.59
CA VAL A 222 -14.77 -9.98 4.62
C VAL A 222 -14.73 -11.08 5.67
N ASP A 223 -14.55 -12.34 5.26
CA ASP A 223 -14.63 -13.50 6.14
C ASP A 223 -13.33 -13.77 6.92
N ALA A 224 -12.19 -13.24 6.47
CA ALA A 224 -10.93 -13.41 7.19
C ALA A 224 -10.96 -12.77 8.57
N ASP A 225 -10.32 -13.41 9.55
CA ASP A 225 -10.16 -12.87 10.91
C ASP A 225 -9.13 -11.77 10.99
N TYR A 226 -8.11 -11.86 10.15
CA TYR A 226 -7.00 -10.89 10.04
C TYR A 226 -6.68 -10.64 8.58
N LEU A 227 -6.25 -9.42 8.29
CA LEU A 227 -5.76 -9.04 6.97
C LEU A 227 -4.30 -8.59 7.03
N ILE A 228 -3.56 -8.88 5.96
CA ILE A 228 -2.27 -8.27 5.67
C ILE A 228 -2.38 -7.63 4.30
N ASN A 229 -2.09 -6.34 4.21
CA ASN A 229 -2.07 -5.61 2.96
C ASN A 229 -0.64 -5.56 2.43
N SER A 230 -0.37 -6.35 1.38
CA SER A 230 0.93 -6.41 0.71
C SER A 230 0.87 -5.62 -0.60
N ALA A 231 1.19 -4.34 -0.51
CA ALA A 231 1.16 -3.39 -1.62
C ALA A 231 2.50 -3.33 -2.37
N LEU A 232 2.55 -2.57 -3.46
CA LEU A 232 3.77 -2.29 -4.23
C LEU A 232 4.20 -0.82 -4.10
N LEU A 233 5.51 -0.60 -4.05
CA LEU A 233 6.12 0.72 -4.11
C LEU A 233 6.19 1.19 -5.56
N LYS A 234 5.17 1.88 -6.04
CA LYS A 234 5.16 2.43 -7.40
C LYS A 234 4.28 3.66 -7.53
N THR A 235 4.61 4.52 -8.51
CA THR A 235 3.78 5.67 -8.84
C THR A 235 2.48 5.24 -9.54
N HIS A 236 1.58 6.18 -9.74
CA HIS A 236 0.33 5.96 -10.46
C HIS A 236 -0.14 7.27 -11.12
N ASN A 237 -0.46 7.23 -12.41
CA ASN A 237 -0.88 8.40 -13.19
C ASN A 237 -2.19 9.05 -12.69
N GLY A 238 -3.05 8.32 -11.98
CA GLY A 238 -4.28 8.84 -11.40
C GLY A 238 -4.09 9.41 -10.01
N PRO A 239 -3.96 8.59 -8.97
CA PRO A 239 -3.84 9.05 -7.58
C PRO A 239 -2.42 9.52 -7.18
N GLY A 240 -1.43 9.44 -8.05
CA GLY A 240 -0.03 9.73 -7.78
C GLY A 240 0.76 8.52 -7.31
N VAL A 241 0.20 7.72 -6.42
CA VAL A 241 0.87 6.55 -5.82
C VAL A 241 -0.02 5.31 -5.82
N THR A 242 0.59 4.12 -5.73
CA THR A 242 -0.13 2.85 -5.59
C THR A 242 -0.12 2.42 -4.16
N LEU A 243 0.66 2.39 -3.30
CA LEU A 243 0.77 2.09 -1.88
C LEU A 243 -0.42 1.31 -1.26
N THR A 244 -0.48 1.26 0.07
CA THR A 244 -1.43 0.37 0.78
C THR A 244 -2.89 0.81 0.64
N ALA A 245 -3.18 2.10 0.68
CA ALA A 245 -4.55 2.59 0.51
C ALA A 245 -5.12 2.22 -0.87
N LYS A 246 -4.34 2.45 -1.94
CA LYS A 246 -4.76 2.15 -3.31
C LYS A 246 -4.84 0.64 -3.58
N ASN A 247 -4.06 -0.18 -2.87
CA ASN A 247 -4.09 -1.64 -3.02
C ASN A 247 -5.46 -2.25 -2.70
N TRP A 248 -6.25 -1.63 -1.84
CA TRP A 248 -7.60 -2.06 -1.53
C TRP A 248 -8.59 -1.98 -2.70
N TYR A 249 -8.26 -1.22 -3.76
CA TYR A 249 -9.08 -1.18 -4.97
C TYR A 249 -9.41 -2.57 -5.51
N GLY A 250 -8.42 -3.47 -5.52
CA GLY A 250 -8.59 -4.84 -6.00
C GLY A 250 -9.39 -5.76 -5.06
N ALA A 251 -9.74 -5.34 -3.85
CA ALA A 251 -10.58 -6.13 -2.94
C ALA A 251 -12.08 -5.92 -3.19
N THR A 252 -12.45 -4.95 -4.03
CA THR A 252 -13.83 -4.61 -4.33
C THR A 252 -14.27 -5.20 -5.66
N ASP A 253 -15.60 -5.38 -5.84
CA ASP A 253 -16.19 -5.83 -7.11
C ASP A 253 -15.92 -4.80 -8.22
N ILE A 254 -15.09 -5.17 -9.17
CA ILE A 254 -14.63 -4.30 -10.27
C ILE A 254 -15.35 -4.57 -11.57
N ASN A 255 -16.64 -4.23 -11.67
CA ASN A 255 -17.28 -4.12 -12.97
C ASN A 255 -16.89 -2.81 -13.68
N LEU A 256 -17.14 -2.71 -14.99
CA LEU A 256 -16.75 -1.56 -15.80
C LEU A 256 -17.33 -0.22 -15.30
N MET A 257 -18.60 -0.21 -14.92
CA MET A 257 -19.29 0.98 -14.43
C MET A 257 -18.69 1.48 -13.12
N TRP A 258 -18.45 0.57 -12.20
CA TRP A 258 -17.89 0.88 -10.91
C TRP A 258 -16.42 1.30 -11.01
N ARG A 259 -15.62 0.63 -11.84
CA ARG A 259 -14.22 1.00 -12.09
C ARG A 259 -14.12 2.48 -12.51
N LYS A 260 -14.98 2.94 -13.39
CA LYS A 260 -15.05 4.34 -13.82
C LYS A 260 -15.33 5.27 -12.64
N ASN A 261 -16.31 4.95 -11.80
CA ASN A 261 -16.69 5.78 -10.67
C ASN A 261 -15.62 5.79 -9.56
N ALA A 262 -15.05 4.63 -9.22
CA ALA A 262 -13.98 4.53 -8.23
C ALA A 262 -12.73 5.32 -8.64
N HIS A 263 -12.34 5.27 -9.91
CA HIS A 263 -11.25 6.09 -10.42
C HIS A 263 -11.56 7.60 -10.37
N ASN A 264 -12.81 8.00 -10.55
CA ASN A 264 -13.20 9.40 -10.38
C ASN A 264 -13.03 9.89 -8.94
N GLY A 265 -13.10 8.98 -7.96
CA GLY A 265 -12.92 9.29 -6.54
C GLY A 265 -11.47 9.30 -6.06
N ILE A 266 -10.51 8.79 -6.82
CA ILE A 266 -9.11 8.68 -6.39
C ILE A 266 -8.20 9.78 -6.94
N SER A 267 -8.59 10.47 -8.02
CA SER A 267 -7.78 11.52 -8.63
C SER A 267 -8.24 12.90 -8.16
N PRO A 268 -7.34 13.81 -7.80
CA PRO A 268 -7.68 15.14 -7.27
C PRO A 268 -8.55 15.95 -8.23
N ASP A 269 -8.15 16.03 -9.49
CA ASP A 269 -8.84 16.76 -10.56
C ASP A 269 -10.24 16.21 -10.86
N LYS A 270 -10.43 14.91 -10.70
CA LYS A 270 -11.72 14.24 -10.94
C LYS A 270 -12.69 14.34 -9.77
N ARG A 271 -12.21 14.73 -8.60
CA ARG A 271 -13.03 14.95 -7.41
C ARG A 271 -13.45 16.40 -7.22
N LYS A 272 -12.85 17.34 -7.94
CA LYS A 272 -13.10 18.78 -7.81
C LYS A 272 -14.61 19.08 -7.81
N GLY A 273 -15.07 19.77 -6.77
CA GLY A 273 -16.47 20.15 -6.58
C GLY A 273 -17.41 19.01 -6.16
N LYS A 274 -16.90 17.81 -5.85
CA LYS A 274 -17.72 16.70 -5.34
C LYS A 274 -17.66 16.62 -3.81
N PRO A 275 -18.77 16.24 -3.16
CA PRO A 275 -18.78 16.05 -1.71
C PRO A 275 -18.00 14.79 -1.31
N GLY A 276 -17.63 14.75 -0.05
CA GLY A 276 -17.05 13.59 0.59
C GLY A 276 -15.55 13.42 0.35
N TYR A 277 -15.04 12.33 0.86
CA TYR A 277 -13.62 11.99 0.83
C TYR A 277 -13.26 11.23 -0.43
N LYS A 278 -11.95 11.10 -0.68
CA LYS A 278 -11.45 10.20 -1.73
C LYS A 278 -11.79 8.75 -1.40
N THR A 279 -12.05 7.95 -2.43
CA THR A 279 -12.36 6.52 -2.27
C THR A 279 -11.29 5.73 -1.51
N MET A 280 -10.04 6.15 -1.59
CA MET A 280 -8.95 5.53 -0.80
C MET A 280 -9.18 5.67 0.70
N VAL A 281 -9.79 6.76 1.13
CA VAL A 281 -10.14 6.99 2.54
C VAL A 281 -11.24 6.04 3.00
N ASP A 282 -12.25 5.82 2.15
CA ASP A 282 -13.31 4.84 2.44
C ASP A 282 -12.74 3.43 2.61
N TRP A 283 -11.76 3.05 1.79
CA TRP A 283 -11.10 1.74 1.92
C TRP A 283 -10.25 1.61 3.20
N ILE A 284 -9.50 2.65 3.54
CA ILE A 284 -8.71 2.67 4.79
C ILE A 284 -9.63 2.54 6.00
N GLY A 285 -10.75 3.24 5.99
CA GLY A 285 -11.68 3.31 7.12
C GLY A 285 -12.68 2.16 7.20
N HIS A 286 -12.80 1.31 6.16
CA HIS A 286 -13.82 0.27 6.17
C HIS A 286 -13.50 -0.83 7.19
N LYS A 287 -14.54 -1.25 7.97
CA LYS A 287 -14.43 -2.24 9.04
C LYS A 287 -13.86 -3.60 8.61
N ASP A 288 -14.11 -4.00 7.36
CA ASP A 288 -13.65 -5.27 6.79
C ASP A 288 -12.44 -5.12 5.86
N MET A 289 -11.81 -3.95 5.83
CA MET A 289 -10.60 -3.65 5.04
C MET A 289 -9.53 -3.03 5.93
N GLY A 290 -9.29 -1.72 5.84
CA GLY A 290 -8.21 -1.07 6.56
C GLY A 290 -8.30 -1.21 8.09
N GLN A 291 -9.51 -1.15 8.67
CA GLN A 291 -9.70 -1.37 10.11
C GLN A 291 -9.51 -2.83 10.56
N LYS A 292 -9.47 -3.78 9.65
CA LYS A 292 -9.23 -5.20 9.97
C LYS A 292 -7.81 -5.66 9.63
N CYS A 293 -6.95 -4.72 9.25
CA CYS A 293 -5.59 -5.03 8.82
C CYS A 293 -4.65 -5.14 10.02
N LEU A 294 -3.99 -6.30 10.14
CA LEU A 294 -3.00 -6.59 11.17
C LEU A 294 -1.66 -5.94 10.87
N LEU A 295 -1.30 -5.87 9.58
CA LEU A 295 -0.02 -5.37 9.08
C LEU A 295 -0.19 -4.79 7.67
N PHE A 296 0.38 -3.63 7.45
CA PHE A 296 0.58 -3.02 6.14
C PHE A 296 2.03 -3.20 5.73
N LEU A 297 2.25 -3.71 4.52
CA LEU A 297 3.56 -3.96 3.95
C LEU A 297 3.60 -3.41 2.52
N ILE A 298 4.67 -2.72 2.17
CA ILE A 298 4.95 -2.24 0.82
C ILE A 298 6.19 -2.96 0.32
N ASP A 299 6.02 -3.76 -0.73
CA ASP A 299 7.10 -4.40 -1.47
C ASP A 299 7.72 -3.39 -2.42
N GLY A 300 8.91 -2.96 -2.10
CA GLY A 300 9.78 -2.10 -2.88
C GLY A 300 11.08 -2.83 -3.30
N THR A 301 11.08 -4.16 -3.41
CA THR A 301 12.28 -4.87 -3.86
C THR A 301 12.77 -4.35 -5.20
N TYR A 302 11.86 -4.09 -6.11
CA TYR A 302 12.15 -3.40 -7.37
C TYR A 302 11.73 -1.92 -7.31
N GLY A 303 10.46 -1.64 -6.99
CA GLY A 303 9.89 -0.31 -7.08
C GLY A 303 9.76 0.17 -8.53
N SER A 304 8.80 1.05 -8.84
CA SER A 304 8.65 1.51 -10.23
C SER A 304 8.06 2.91 -10.34
N ARG A 305 8.56 3.64 -11.35
CA ARG A 305 7.97 4.91 -11.80
C ARG A 305 6.67 4.71 -12.60
N HIS A 306 6.32 3.49 -12.94
CA HIS A 306 5.19 3.19 -13.80
C HIS A 306 4.14 2.35 -13.10
N VAL A 307 2.86 2.65 -13.34
CA VAL A 307 1.74 1.86 -12.83
C VAL A 307 1.62 0.51 -13.54
N ASN A 308 1.97 0.46 -14.82
CA ASN A 308 1.99 -0.72 -15.68
C ASN A 308 3.38 -0.90 -16.29
N GLY A 309 3.68 -2.11 -16.73
CA GLY A 309 4.94 -2.44 -17.38
C GLY A 309 5.98 -3.04 -16.43
N ALA A 310 7.18 -3.26 -16.97
CA ALA A 310 8.31 -3.81 -16.24
C ALA A 310 8.72 -2.92 -15.06
N PRO A 311 9.43 -3.48 -14.06
CA PRO A 311 10.15 -2.64 -13.09
C PRO A 311 11.08 -1.70 -13.86
N ALA A 312 10.91 -0.40 -13.66
CA ALA A 312 11.75 0.61 -14.32
C ALA A 312 11.49 2.02 -13.79
N PRO A 313 12.46 2.92 -13.88
CA PRO A 313 13.89 2.65 -14.02
C PRO A 313 14.50 2.18 -12.70
N LYS A 314 15.79 1.78 -12.70
CA LYS A 314 16.58 1.65 -11.47
C LYS A 314 16.63 2.99 -10.76
N TRP A 315 16.71 2.96 -9.43
CA TRP A 315 16.68 4.14 -8.57
C TRP A 315 18.04 4.82 -8.53
N GLN A 316 18.09 6.09 -8.90
CA GLN A 316 19.33 6.82 -9.12
C GLN A 316 19.88 7.46 -7.85
N LYS A 317 18.97 7.93 -6.99
CA LYS A 317 19.37 8.69 -5.81
C LYS A 317 19.82 7.80 -4.67
N ALA A 318 20.62 8.36 -3.76
CA ALA A 318 20.98 7.66 -2.55
C ALA A 318 19.72 7.35 -1.70
N PRO A 319 19.71 6.22 -0.99
CA PRO A 319 20.80 5.26 -0.81
C PRO A 319 20.90 4.18 -1.89
N PHE A 320 20.14 4.28 -2.98
CA PHE A 320 20.01 3.23 -4.00
C PHE A 320 21.12 3.27 -5.06
N ASN A 321 21.59 4.47 -5.44
CA ASN A 321 22.79 4.68 -6.27
C ASN A 321 22.82 3.85 -7.55
N ASN A 322 21.79 3.97 -8.39
CA ASN A 322 21.63 3.26 -9.65
C ASN A 322 21.39 1.74 -9.50
N GLU A 323 20.82 1.33 -8.38
CA GLU A 323 20.37 -0.02 -8.12
C GLU A 323 18.84 -0.08 -8.02
N TRP A 324 18.28 -1.29 -7.85
CA TRP A 324 16.87 -1.44 -7.49
C TRP A 324 16.64 -0.93 -6.06
N CYS A 325 15.40 -0.58 -5.74
CA CYS A 325 15.07 -0.03 -4.43
C CYS A 325 15.36 -1.00 -3.26
N CYS A 326 15.32 -2.30 -3.52
CA CYS A 326 15.72 -3.35 -2.58
C CYS A 326 15.17 -3.14 -1.16
N SER A 327 13.93 -2.67 -1.03
CA SER A 327 13.35 -2.22 0.23
C SER A 327 12.03 -2.90 0.55
N ILE A 328 11.75 -3.06 1.85
CA ILE A 328 10.43 -3.37 2.40
C ILE A 328 10.08 -2.28 3.41
N ILE A 329 8.85 -1.75 3.33
CA ILE A 329 8.30 -0.80 4.28
C ILE A 329 7.13 -1.49 4.98
N ALA A 330 7.06 -1.43 6.31
CA ALA A 330 5.98 -2.05 7.06
C ALA A 330 5.56 -1.22 8.26
N SER A 331 4.26 -1.25 8.58
CA SER A 331 3.66 -0.57 9.74
C SER A 331 2.34 -1.22 10.15
N GLN A 332 1.90 -0.97 11.38
CA GLN A 332 0.50 -1.17 11.79
C GLN A 332 -0.36 0.05 11.47
N ASP A 333 0.25 1.20 11.23
CA ASP A 333 -0.42 2.44 10.87
C ASP A 333 -0.43 2.59 9.33
N PRO A 334 -1.61 2.54 8.67
CA PRO A 334 -1.69 2.62 7.22
C PRO A 334 -1.20 3.95 6.66
N LEU A 335 -1.46 5.06 7.36
CA LEU A 335 -1.06 6.37 6.88
C LEU A 335 0.44 6.59 7.04
N ALA A 336 1.02 6.20 8.18
CA ALA A 336 2.46 6.27 8.38
C ALA A 336 3.21 5.41 7.34
N CYS A 337 2.70 4.20 7.05
CA CYS A 337 3.26 3.32 6.02
C CYS A 337 3.26 4.00 4.64
N ASP A 338 2.11 4.55 4.24
CA ASP A 338 1.95 5.21 2.94
C ASP A 338 2.75 6.51 2.85
N VAL A 339 2.90 7.28 3.93
CA VAL A 339 3.75 8.48 3.97
C VAL A 339 5.19 8.14 3.63
N VAL A 340 5.77 7.11 4.25
CA VAL A 340 7.15 6.71 3.97
C VAL A 340 7.31 6.21 2.54
N GLY A 341 6.36 5.40 2.04
CA GLY A 341 6.38 4.94 0.66
C GLY A 341 6.26 6.09 -0.35
N MET A 342 5.38 7.07 -0.07
CA MET A 342 5.19 8.26 -0.89
C MET A 342 6.45 9.14 -0.89
N ASP A 343 7.07 9.33 0.27
CA ASP A 343 8.28 10.12 0.43
C ASP A 343 9.45 9.54 -0.39
N LEU A 344 9.62 8.22 -0.36
CA LEU A 344 10.62 7.54 -1.20
C LEU A 344 10.38 7.77 -2.70
N LEU A 345 9.13 7.65 -3.15
CA LEU A 345 8.77 7.87 -4.56
C LEU A 345 8.98 9.32 -4.99
N ILE A 346 8.61 10.29 -4.15
CA ILE A 346 8.78 11.71 -4.42
C ILE A 346 10.26 12.10 -4.41
N HIS A 347 11.03 11.55 -3.47
CA HIS A 347 12.47 11.76 -3.47
C HIS A 347 13.11 11.32 -4.78
N GLU A 348 12.77 10.12 -5.23
CA GLU A 348 13.37 9.57 -6.46
C GLU A 348 12.92 10.33 -7.71
N TRP A 349 11.63 10.61 -7.85
CA TRP A 349 11.03 11.20 -9.06
C TRP A 349 10.19 12.46 -8.76
N PRO A 350 10.77 13.54 -8.21
CA PRO A 350 10.00 14.72 -7.77
C PRO A 350 9.25 15.42 -8.91
N GLU A 351 9.69 15.21 -10.15
CA GLU A 351 9.06 15.77 -11.34
C GLU A 351 7.81 15.01 -11.82
N PHE A 352 7.44 13.89 -11.19
CA PHE A 352 6.27 13.12 -11.61
C PHE A 352 4.98 13.90 -11.37
N GLY A 353 4.36 14.40 -12.44
CA GLY A 353 3.26 15.38 -12.39
C GLY A 353 2.02 14.93 -11.61
N SER A 354 1.80 13.61 -11.46
CA SER A 354 0.65 13.09 -10.70
C SER A 354 0.85 13.10 -9.18
N PHE A 355 1.98 13.55 -8.67
CA PHE A 355 2.17 13.74 -7.23
C PHE A 355 1.42 14.97 -6.69
N ASN A 356 1.03 15.89 -7.54
CA ASN A 356 0.22 17.03 -7.12
C ASN A 356 -1.05 16.54 -6.41
N TYR A 357 -1.22 16.92 -5.14
CA TYR A 357 -2.35 16.54 -4.29
C TYR A 357 -2.47 15.04 -4.00
N CYS A 358 -1.43 14.24 -4.23
CA CYS A 358 -1.46 12.80 -3.93
C CYS A 358 -1.59 12.52 -2.43
N ASP A 359 -1.20 13.44 -1.57
CA ASP A 359 -1.28 13.39 -0.11
C ASP A 359 -2.68 13.72 0.47
N GLU A 360 -3.62 14.18 -0.34
CA GLU A 360 -4.95 14.60 0.18
C GLU A 360 -5.69 13.48 0.91
N TYR A 361 -5.58 12.22 0.46
CA TYR A 361 -6.25 11.12 1.14
C TYR A 361 -5.68 10.86 2.54
N LEU A 362 -4.39 11.14 2.77
CA LEU A 362 -3.76 11.02 4.09
C LEU A 362 -4.36 12.05 5.05
N ARG A 363 -4.52 13.29 4.59
CA ARG A 363 -5.13 14.37 5.37
C ARG A 363 -6.60 14.11 5.67
N GLU A 364 -7.35 13.64 4.67
CA GLU A 364 -8.75 13.29 4.84
C GLU A 364 -8.95 12.14 5.83
N ALA A 365 -8.12 11.07 5.72
CA ALA A 365 -8.21 9.91 6.60
C ALA A 365 -7.83 10.24 8.06
N ALA A 366 -7.09 11.31 8.30
CA ALA A 366 -6.78 11.81 9.63
C ALA A 366 -7.95 12.57 10.28
N THR A 367 -9.09 12.73 9.59
CA THR A 367 -10.30 13.40 10.10
C THR A 367 -11.39 12.37 10.34
N ILE A 368 -11.95 12.32 11.56
CA ILE A 368 -13.00 11.37 11.95
C ILE A 368 -14.26 12.13 12.36
N PRO A 369 -15.45 11.66 12.00
CA PRO A 369 -15.80 10.71 10.94
C PRO A 369 -15.82 11.37 9.55
N ALA A 370 -15.88 10.55 8.48
CA ALA A 370 -16.10 11.08 7.13
C ALA A 370 -17.50 11.68 7.01
N PRO A 371 -17.64 12.95 6.58
CA PRO A 371 -18.92 13.66 6.62
C PRO A 371 -20.02 13.02 5.77
N ALA A 372 -19.66 12.41 4.64
CA ALA A 372 -20.63 11.92 3.68
C ALA A 372 -21.23 10.55 4.03
N THR A 373 -20.44 9.68 4.65
CA THR A 373 -20.84 8.29 4.91
C THR A 373 -20.89 7.93 6.39
N GLY A 374 -20.37 8.80 7.27
CA GLY A 374 -20.22 8.53 8.70
C GLY A 374 -19.19 7.44 9.00
N VAL A 375 -18.36 7.05 8.02
CA VAL A 375 -17.30 6.04 8.22
C VAL A 375 -16.24 6.60 9.15
N THR A 376 -15.86 5.80 10.15
CA THR A 376 -14.80 6.14 11.10
C THR A 376 -13.48 5.53 10.63
N TYR A 377 -12.50 6.38 10.41
CA TYR A 377 -11.15 5.97 9.98
C TYR A 377 -10.25 5.75 11.19
N ASP A 378 -10.64 4.81 12.03
CA ASP A 378 -10.01 4.53 13.31
C ASP A 378 -9.73 3.03 13.44
N PRO A 379 -8.55 2.56 13.00
CA PRO A 379 -8.21 1.14 12.97
C PRO A 379 -8.08 0.52 14.36
N GLU A 380 -7.80 1.30 15.39
CA GLU A 380 -7.71 0.83 16.78
C GLU A 380 -9.00 1.04 17.58
N ARG A 381 -10.00 1.70 16.99
CA ARG A 381 -11.33 1.95 17.60
C ARG A 381 -11.24 2.69 18.93
N ASP A 382 -10.29 3.61 19.05
CA ASP A 382 -10.05 4.42 20.24
C ASP A 382 -10.69 5.81 20.17
N GLY A 383 -11.42 6.11 19.10
CA GLY A 383 -12.08 7.40 18.87
C GLY A 383 -11.15 8.51 18.42
N LYS A 384 -9.88 8.20 18.11
CA LYS A 384 -8.89 9.18 17.69
C LYS A 384 -8.61 9.11 16.19
N PRO A 385 -8.27 10.26 15.56
CA PRO A 385 -7.91 10.28 14.15
C PRO A 385 -6.61 9.49 13.89
N LEU A 386 -6.47 9.01 12.64
CA LEU A 386 -5.23 8.40 12.17
C LEU A 386 -4.10 9.45 12.09
N THR A 387 -2.86 9.00 12.20
CA THR A 387 -1.70 9.86 11.96
C THR A 387 -1.52 10.09 10.46
N ALA A 388 -1.38 11.34 10.06
CA ALA A 388 -0.92 11.72 8.73
C ALA A 388 0.29 12.66 8.85
N PRO A 389 1.45 12.18 9.27
CA PRO A 389 2.67 12.97 9.22
C PRO A 389 3.05 13.16 7.77
N LEU A 390 3.34 14.39 7.38
CA LEU A 390 3.76 14.72 6.03
C LEU A 390 5.23 15.11 6.08
N GLY A 391 6.02 14.50 5.25
CA GLY A 391 7.44 14.77 5.18
C GLY A 391 7.95 14.63 3.76
N LEU A 392 9.00 15.35 3.46
CA LEU A 392 9.80 15.18 2.27
C LEU A 392 11.14 14.55 2.67
N MET A 393 11.65 13.75 1.78
CA MET A 393 12.99 13.25 1.85
C MET A 393 13.97 14.39 1.55
N GLU A 394 14.43 15.10 2.57
CA GLU A 394 15.36 16.21 2.41
C GLU A 394 16.80 15.72 2.22
N HIS A 395 17.12 14.54 2.75
CA HIS A 395 18.45 13.94 2.72
C HIS A 395 18.49 12.66 1.89
N ALA A 396 19.63 12.42 1.28
CA ALA A 396 19.88 11.26 0.44
C ALA A 396 20.06 9.94 1.23
N ASP A 397 20.13 10.01 2.52
CA ASP A 397 20.25 8.87 3.44
C ASP A 397 18.91 8.58 4.13
N ALA A 398 18.95 7.64 5.06
CA ALA A 398 17.78 7.22 5.81
C ALA A 398 17.40 8.17 6.96
N ASP A 399 18.14 9.23 7.17
CA ASP A 399 17.83 10.21 8.20
C ASP A 399 16.59 11.01 7.80
N ARG A 400 15.45 10.58 8.37
CA ARG A 400 14.16 11.21 8.23
C ARG A 400 13.74 11.78 9.56
N ASN A 401 13.38 13.03 9.54
CA ASN A 401 12.92 13.71 10.75
C ASN A 401 11.41 13.92 10.67
N TYR A 402 10.66 12.90 11.09
CA TYR A 402 9.21 12.97 11.16
C TYR A 402 8.75 13.31 12.58
N THR A 403 7.74 14.18 12.68
CA THR A 403 7.05 14.40 13.94
C THR A 403 5.93 13.37 14.10
N LYS A 404 5.83 12.70 15.24
CA LYS A 404 4.82 11.65 15.54
C LYS A 404 4.82 10.45 14.58
N LEU A 405 5.84 10.28 13.77
CA LEU A 405 6.15 9.09 13.02
C LEU A 405 7.55 8.63 13.42
N GLU A 406 7.68 7.38 13.81
CA GLU A 406 8.96 6.78 14.17
C GLU A 406 9.45 5.91 13.02
N LEU A 407 10.26 6.48 12.13
CA LEU A 407 10.91 5.70 11.07
C LEU A 407 12.13 4.99 11.63
N ILE A 408 12.15 3.66 11.51
CA ILE A 408 13.31 2.83 11.82
C ILE A 408 13.88 2.25 10.53
N TYR A 409 15.00 2.80 10.10
CA TYR A 409 15.77 2.30 8.96
C TYR A 409 16.71 1.20 9.39
N VAL A 410 16.64 0.07 8.68
CA VAL A 410 17.53 -1.08 8.88
C VAL A 410 18.16 -1.45 7.55
N LYS A 411 19.50 -1.31 7.45
CA LYS A 411 20.28 -1.78 6.31
C LYS A 411 20.84 -3.16 6.63
N GLN A 412 20.66 -4.11 5.69
CA GLN A 412 21.14 -5.49 5.79
C GLN A 412 22.25 -5.77 4.78
#